data_dabd0afdf17b106772b6049c15c5a579
#
_entry.id   dabd0afdf17b106772b6049c15c5a579
#
_cell.length_a   1.000
_cell.length_b   1.000
_cell.length_c   1.000
_cell.angle_alpha   90.00
_cell.angle_beta   90.00
_cell.angle_gamma   90.00
#
_symmetry.space_group_name_H-M   'P 1'
#
loop_
_entity.id
_entity.type
_entity.pdbx_description
1 polymer ?
#
loop_
_entity_poly.entity_id
_entity_poly.type
_entity_poly.pdbx_seq_one_letter_code
_entity_poly.pdbx_strand_id
1 'polypeptide(L)'
;MNPYGGYGDEYKPIQYLSGQRTYTDALVEQGYVCALSGKWHLGDSMTPQHGFGAWFTIGKGGAYYYHPDIIEDGTIRIENAYVTDLITDKALFFLDELAGQDKPFYLAVHYTAPHSPWEKEQHPPSYIDQYQDCPFAGIPDVPDHPNITTGPVYGTDRRRVNLRGYFAAITAMDANVGRLLEALESLGLWEQTVVVFLSDNGMCMGHHGIWGKGNGTFPQNMYEESVKVPFILSYPPVTGQGGRIAGSLASALDLYPTLLELAGIQDPQTRVLPGRSLVPELAGKPIDPAGERPVVICEEYGPVRMLRTVHHKYIHRYPYGP
;
A
#
# COMPACT_ATOMS: atom_id res chain seq x y z
N MET A 1 -17.97 -17.03 5.12
CA MET A 1 -17.48 -16.32 3.91
C MET A 1 -15.98 -16.13 4.08
N ASN A 2 -15.20 -16.42 3.08
CA ASN A 2 -13.79 -16.04 3.09
C ASN A 2 -13.71 -14.53 2.76
N PRO A 3 -13.40 -13.66 3.73
CA PRO A 3 -13.41 -12.20 3.49
C PRO A 3 -12.33 -11.76 2.49
N TYR A 4 -11.36 -12.64 2.21
CA TYR A 4 -10.23 -12.33 1.35
C TYR A 4 -10.39 -12.84 -0.08
N GLY A 5 -11.57 -13.32 -0.45
CA GLY A 5 -11.84 -13.81 -1.79
C GLY A 5 -10.94 -14.97 -2.23
N GLY A 6 -10.45 -15.73 -1.27
CA GLY A 6 -9.57 -16.86 -1.54
C GLY A 6 -10.23 -17.86 -2.47
N TYR A 7 -9.43 -18.49 -3.28
CA TYR A 7 -9.80 -19.64 -4.07
C TYR A 7 -10.03 -20.85 -3.13
N GLY A 8 -11.01 -21.64 -3.45
CA GLY A 8 -11.37 -22.87 -2.74
C GLY A 8 -12.82 -23.22 -3.05
N ASP A 9 -13.11 -24.51 -3.21
CA ASP A 9 -14.43 -25.00 -3.63
C ASP A 9 -15.57 -24.68 -2.64
N GLU A 10 -15.23 -24.29 -1.40
CA GLU A 10 -16.20 -24.04 -0.34
C GLU A 10 -16.76 -22.61 -0.32
N TYR A 11 -16.08 -21.62 -0.97
CA TYR A 11 -16.45 -20.21 -0.88
C TYR A 11 -16.39 -19.53 -2.24
N LYS A 12 -17.51 -19.00 -2.68
CA LYS A 12 -17.51 -18.14 -3.87
C LYS A 12 -16.72 -16.87 -3.56
N PRO A 13 -15.75 -16.49 -4.41
CA PRO A 13 -15.04 -15.23 -4.28
C PRO A 13 -16.01 -14.05 -4.28
N ILE A 14 -15.74 -13.05 -3.44
CA ILE A 14 -16.50 -11.81 -3.39
C ILE A 14 -15.71 -10.76 -4.14
N GLN A 15 -16.36 -10.02 -5.03
CA GLN A 15 -15.81 -8.83 -5.66
C GLN A 15 -16.34 -7.60 -4.93
N TYR A 16 -15.59 -7.09 -3.96
CA TYR A 16 -16.05 -6.01 -3.08
C TYR A 16 -16.31 -4.69 -3.81
N LEU A 17 -15.67 -4.46 -4.94
CA LEU A 17 -15.86 -3.26 -5.76
C LEU A 17 -16.92 -3.45 -6.85
N SER A 18 -17.64 -4.58 -6.89
CA SER A 18 -18.67 -4.82 -7.90
C SER A 18 -19.72 -3.71 -7.88
N GLY A 19 -19.99 -3.12 -9.04
CA GLY A 19 -20.90 -2.01 -9.20
C GLY A 19 -20.36 -0.63 -8.78
N GLN A 20 -19.11 -0.57 -8.29
CA GLN A 20 -18.41 0.68 -8.01
C GLN A 20 -17.59 1.09 -9.25
N ARG A 21 -17.49 2.38 -9.51
CA ARG A 21 -16.59 2.91 -10.52
C ARG A 21 -15.26 3.29 -9.87
N THR A 22 -14.17 2.81 -10.44
CA THR A 22 -12.81 3.11 -9.98
C THR A 22 -12.12 4.10 -10.92
N TYR A 23 -11.00 4.67 -10.50
CA TYR A 23 -10.18 5.51 -11.39
C TYR A 23 -9.56 4.70 -12.53
N THR A 24 -9.32 3.41 -12.34
CA THR A 24 -8.81 2.53 -13.41
C THR A 24 -9.84 2.30 -14.51
N ASP A 25 -11.13 2.21 -14.15
CA ASP A 25 -12.21 2.19 -15.15
C ASP A 25 -12.19 3.48 -15.99
N ALA A 26 -12.03 4.64 -15.33
CA ALA A 26 -11.96 5.92 -16.02
C ALA A 26 -10.71 6.03 -16.91
N LEU A 27 -9.57 5.49 -16.48
CA LEU A 27 -8.34 5.44 -17.28
C LEU A 27 -8.55 4.59 -18.55
N VAL A 28 -9.12 3.39 -18.41
CA VAL A 28 -9.35 2.47 -19.54
C VAL A 28 -10.31 3.08 -20.57
N GLU A 29 -11.35 3.76 -20.15
CA GLU A 29 -12.25 4.48 -21.04
C GLU A 29 -11.54 5.56 -21.87
N GLN A 30 -10.40 6.07 -21.40
CA GLN A 30 -9.56 7.02 -22.11
C GLN A 30 -8.37 6.36 -22.84
N GLY A 31 -8.43 5.04 -23.00
CA GLY A 31 -7.46 4.29 -23.81
C GLY A 31 -6.21 3.84 -23.08
N TYR A 32 -6.14 4.00 -21.76
CA TYR A 32 -5.05 3.45 -20.96
C TYR A 32 -5.08 1.93 -20.93
N VAL A 33 -3.92 1.33 -20.89
CA VAL A 33 -3.75 -0.10 -20.59
C VAL A 33 -3.35 -0.25 -19.12
N CYS A 34 -4.12 -1.02 -18.36
CA CYS A 34 -3.91 -1.19 -16.93
C CYS A 34 -3.34 -2.58 -16.62
N ALA A 35 -2.27 -2.63 -15.84
CA ALA A 35 -1.63 -3.86 -15.38
C ALA A 35 -1.47 -3.84 -13.85
N LEU A 36 -1.55 -5.02 -13.22
CA LEU A 36 -1.35 -5.21 -11.79
C LEU A 36 -0.39 -6.36 -11.53
N SER A 37 0.62 -6.10 -10.71
CA SER A 37 1.51 -7.11 -10.16
C SER A 37 1.51 -7.05 -8.64
N GLY A 38 1.11 -8.12 -7.96
CA GLY A 38 1.21 -8.27 -6.52
C GLY A 38 -0.12 -8.48 -5.80
N LYS A 39 -0.25 -7.93 -4.59
CA LYS A 39 -1.39 -8.17 -3.72
C LYS A 39 -2.67 -7.51 -4.24
N TRP A 40 -3.72 -8.34 -4.40
CA TRP A 40 -5.09 -7.87 -4.49
C TRP A 40 -5.85 -8.28 -3.24
N HIS A 41 -6.31 -7.33 -2.45
CA HIS A 41 -6.96 -7.60 -1.16
C HIS A 41 -8.42 -7.08 -1.12
N LEU A 42 -9.03 -7.01 -2.31
CA LEU A 42 -10.41 -6.55 -2.49
C LEU A 42 -11.32 -7.69 -3.01
N GLY A 43 -11.12 -8.88 -2.45
CA GLY A 43 -11.90 -10.06 -2.74
C GLY A 43 -11.27 -10.99 -3.76
N ASP A 44 -11.99 -11.31 -4.82
CA ASP A 44 -11.57 -12.25 -5.85
C ASP A 44 -10.23 -11.87 -6.49
N SER A 45 -9.22 -12.69 -6.24
CA SER A 45 -7.88 -12.52 -6.84
C SER A 45 -7.69 -13.31 -8.13
N MET A 46 -8.63 -14.20 -8.48
CA MET A 46 -8.53 -15.07 -9.67
C MET A 46 -8.80 -14.32 -10.96
N THR A 47 -9.67 -13.32 -10.91
CA THR A 47 -10.21 -12.66 -12.09
C THR A 47 -9.78 -11.20 -12.13
N PRO A 48 -9.21 -10.72 -13.24
CA PRO A 48 -8.97 -9.29 -13.43
C PRO A 48 -10.24 -8.48 -13.24
N GLN A 49 -10.12 -7.33 -12.58
CA GLN A 49 -11.25 -6.46 -12.25
C GLN A 49 -10.93 -5.02 -12.67
N HIS A 50 -11.96 -4.19 -12.80
CA HIS A 50 -11.85 -2.74 -12.99
C HIS A 50 -10.85 -2.31 -14.07
N GLY A 51 -10.96 -2.93 -15.25
CA GLY A 51 -10.17 -2.53 -16.40
C GLY A 51 -8.71 -3.04 -16.42
N PHE A 52 -8.27 -3.77 -15.39
CA PHE A 52 -6.98 -4.43 -15.46
C PHE A 52 -6.99 -5.54 -16.52
N GLY A 53 -6.09 -5.44 -17.52
CA GLY A 53 -5.92 -6.45 -18.57
C GLY A 53 -4.82 -7.44 -18.25
N ALA A 54 -3.67 -6.98 -17.77
CA ALA A 54 -2.58 -7.81 -17.28
C ALA A 54 -2.69 -7.99 -15.76
N TRP A 55 -2.62 -9.23 -15.30
CA TRP A 55 -2.99 -9.58 -13.92
C TRP A 55 -2.11 -10.68 -13.36
N PHE A 56 -1.29 -10.31 -12.39
CA PHE A 56 -0.43 -11.22 -11.65
C PHE A 56 -0.63 -10.96 -10.16
N THR A 57 -1.23 -11.90 -9.43
CA THR A 57 -1.60 -11.69 -8.02
C THR A 57 -1.15 -12.81 -7.11
N ILE A 58 -1.06 -12.49 -5.83
CA ILE A 58 -0.91 -13.49 -4.77
C ILE A 58 -2.29 -13.99 -4.31
N GLY A 59 -2.39 -15.30 -4.01
CA GLY A 59 -3.67 -16.00 -3.93
C GLY A 59 -4.60 -15.62 -2.79
N LYS A 60 -4.11 -15.15 -1.63
CA LYS A 60 -4.93 -15.02 -0.41
C LYS A 60 -4.87 -13.66 0.26
N GLY A 61 -4.51 -12.61 -0.46
CA GLY A 61 -4.34 -11.27 0.11
C GLY A 61 -3.15 -11.15 1.07
N GLY A 62 -2.45 -12.24 1.34
CA GLY A 62 -1.20 -12.34 2.10
C GLY A 62 -0.50 -13.65 1.75
N ALA A 63 0.80 -13.69 1.86
CA ALA A 63 1.62 -14.85 1.54
C ALA A 63 2.81 -14.96 2.49
N TYR A 64 3.36 -16.16 2.60
CA TYR A 64 4.75 -16.32 3.01
C TYR A 64 5.65 -15.67 1.97
N TYR A 65 6.81 -15.18 2.40
CA TYR A 65 7.76 -14.56 1.46
C TYR A 65 8.40 -15.57 0.51
N TYR A 66 8.50 -16.84 0.94
CA TYR A 66 8.83 -17.97 0.08
C TYR A 66 7.63 -18.90 -0.09
N HIS A 67 7.57 -19.57 -1.22
CA HIS A 67 6.47 -20.44 -1.62
C HIS A 67 5.10 -19.75 -1.65
N PRO A 68 5.00 -18.52 -2.22
CA PRO A 68 3.71 -17.86 -2.35
C PRO A 68 2.81 -18.61 -3.35
N ASP A 69 1.51 -18.58 -3.07
CA ASP A 69 0.49 -18.93 -4.05
C ASP A 69 0.39 -17.78 -5.06
N ILE A 70 0.70 -18.01 -6.30
CA ILE A 70 0.62 -17.03 -7.39
C ILE A 70 -0.55 -17.37 -8.31
N ILE A 71 -1.28 -16.35 -8.72
CA ILE A 71 -2.34 -16.41 -9.70
C ILE A 71 -1.92 -15.63 -10.95
N GLU A 72 -1.90 -16.33 -12.06
CA GLU A 72 -1.62 -15.77 -13.38
C GLU A 72 -2.47 -16.51 -14.41
N ASP A 73 -3.11 -15.77 -15.32
CA ASP A 73 -3.98 -16.32 -16.38
C ASP A 73 -5.03 -17.30 -15.84
N GLY A 74 -5.64 -16.98 -14.70
CA GLY A 74 -6.62 -17.82 -14.05
C GLY A 74 -6.09 -19.14 -13.46
N THR A 75 -4.77 -19.32 -13.42
CA THR A 75 -4.10 -20.50 -12.90
C THR A 75 -3.40 -20.18 -11.59
N ILE A 76 -3.57 -21.07 -10.59
CA ILE A 76 -2.85 -20.97 -9.32
C ILE A 76 -1.64 -21.89 -9.37
N ARG A 77 -0.49 -21.37 -8.91
CA ARG A 77 0.72 -22.17 -8.71
C ARG A 77 1.50 -21.69 -7.49
N ILE A 78 2.27 -22.56 -6.90
CA ILE A 78 3.22 -22.22 -5.84
C ILE A 78 4.58 -21.94 -6.50
N GLU A 79 5.14 -20.77 -6.23
CA GLU A 79 6.46 -20.38 -6.74
C GLU A 79 7.54 -20.59 -5.66
N ASN A 80 8.69 -21.14 -6.07
CA ASN A 80 9.83 -21.33 -5.18
C ASN A 80 10.81 -20.15 -5.30
N ALA A 81 10.29 -18.95 -5.03
CA ALA A 81 11.08 -17.72 -5.09
C ALA A 81 10.58 -16.70 -4.06
N TYR A 82 11.37 -15.66 -3.83
CA TYR A 82 11.03 -14.59 -2.90
C TYR A 82 9.93 -13.70 -3.50
N VAL A 83 8.81 -13.56 -2.80
CA VAL A 83 7.60 -12.92 -3.35
C VAL A 83 7.82 -11.47 -3.77
N THR A 84 8.67 -10.72 -3.06
CA THR A 84 8.99 -9.33 -3.42
C THR A 84 9.68 -9.26 -4.78
N ASP A 85 10.61 -10.18 -5.04
CA ASP A 85 11.30 -10.25 -6.34
C ASP A 85 10.34 -10.70 -7.44
N LEU A 86 9.49 -11.71 -7.20
CA LEU A 86 8.48 -12.18 -8.15
C LEU A 86 7.54 -11.05 -8.60
N ILE A 87 7.05 -10.25 -7.64
CA ILE A 87 6.19 -9.10 -7.93
C ILE A 87 6.92 -8.10 -8.81
N THR A 88 8.19 -7.83 -8.50
CA THR A 88 8.99 -6.86 -9.27
C THR A 88 9.35 -7.39 -10.66
N ASP A 89 9.78 -8.65 -10.76
CA ASP A 89 10.12 -9.27 -12.04
C ASP A 89 8.93 -9.24 -13.00
N LYS A 90 7.73 -9.51 -12.45
CA LYS A 90 6.50 -9.45 -13.25
C LYS A 90 6.11 -8.02 -13.60
N ALA A 91 6.29 -7.08 -12.68
CA ALA A 91 6.04 -5.66 -12.95
C ALA A 91 6.99 -5.12 -14.03
N LEU A 92 8.27 -5.51 -14.01
CA LEU A 92 9.24 -5.17 -15.04
C LEU A 92 8.87 -5.76 -16.41
N PHE A 93 8.43 -7.01 -16.42
CA PHE A 93 7.90 -7.64 -17.63
C PHE A 93 6.70 -6.86 -18.19
N PHE A 94 5.74 -6.51 -17.34
CA PHE A 94 4.59 -5.70 -17.76
C PHE A 94 5.02 -4.30 -18.24
N LEU A 95 5.98 -3.67 -17.56
CA LEU A 95 6.48 -2.36 -17.94
C LEU A 95 7.10 -2.38 -19.36
N ASP A 96 7.88 -3.39 -19.68
CA ASP A 96 8.47 -3.57 -21.00
C ASP A 96 7.40 -3.75 -22.09
N GLU A 97 6.43 -4.63 -21.83
CA GLU A 97 5.29 -4.86 -22.73
C GLU A 97 4.43 -3.60 -22.94
N LEU A 98 4.21 -2.82 -21.88
CA LEU A 98 3.43 -1.58 -21.93
C LEU A 98 4.18 -0.46 -22.65
N ALA A 99 5.49 -0.35 -22.42
CA ALA A 99 6.36 0.62 -23.10
C ALA A 99 6.46 0.40 -24.60
N GLY A 100 6.32 -0.85 -25.04
CA GLY A 100 6.30 -1.22 -26.46
C GLY A 100 5.00 -0.86 -27.19
N GLN A 101 3.97 -0.37 -26.49
CA GLN A 101 2.67 -0.02 -27.07
C GLN A 101 2.55 1.50 -27.27
N ASP A 102 1.86 1.91 -28.34
CA ASP A 102 1.51 3.33 -28.57
C ASP A 102 0.23 3.71 -27.78
N LYS A 103 0.26 3.47 -26.48
CA LYS A 103 -0.87 3.77 -25.56
C LYS A 103 -0.34 4.20 -24.20
N PRO A 104 -1.04 5.11 -23.52
CA PRO A 104 -0.74 5.39 -22.13
C PRO A 104 -1.03 4.16 -21.25
N PHE A 105 -0.32 4.04 -20.12
CA PHE A 105 -0.50 2.90 -19.25
C PHE A 105 -0.63 3.30 -17.77
N TYR A 106 -1.20 2.38 -17.00
CA TYR A 106 -1.21 2.38 -15.55
C TYR A 106 -0.67 1.03 -15.05
N LEU A 107 0.40 1.06 -14.27
CA LEU A 107 0.99 -0.12 -13.66
C LEU A 107 0.88 -0.03 -12.13
N ALA A 108 0.11 -0.92 -11.54
CA ALA A 108 0.00 -1.09 -10.09
C ALA A 108 0.98 -2.17 -9.63
N VAL A 109 1.87 -1.82 -8.69
CA VAL A 109 2.81 -2.77 -8.08
C VAL A 109 2.51 -2.82 -6.58
N HIS A 110 1.89 -3.90 -6.14
CA HIS A 110 1.38 -4.05 -4.79
C HIS A 110 2.19 -5.07 -3.99
N TYR A 111 3.21 -4.59 -3.30
CA TYR A 111 4.04 -5.44 -2.45
C TYR A 111 3.29 -5.94 -1.22
N THR A 112 3.62 -7.17 -0.77
CA THR A 112 3.24 -7.64 0.55
C THR A 112 4.13 -7.02 1.63
N ALA A 113 5.39 -6.78 1.31
CA ALA A 113 6.36 -6.15 2.20
C ALA A 113 5.87 -4.76 2.67
N PRO A 114 6.09 -4.40 3.95
CA PRO A 114 6.79 -5.15 5.00
C PRO A 114 5.87 -5.93 5.94
N HIS A 115 4.70 -6.41 5.47
CA HIS A 115 3.79 -7.23 6.28
C HIS A 115 4.48 -8.51 6.83
N SER A 116 4.03 -9.02 7.98
CA SER A 116 4.49 -10.35 8.49
C SER A 116 4.24 -11.46 7.44
N PRO A 117 4.95 -12.59 7.50
CA PRO A 117 5.83 -13.08 8.59
C PRO A 117 7.25 -12.50 8.58
N TRP A 118 7.88 -12.40 9.77
CA TRP A 118 9.20 -11.76 9.95
C TRP A 118 10.30 -12.72 10.42
N GLU A 119 10.04 -14.00 10.49
CA GLU A 119 10.99 -15.03 10.83
C GLU A 119 12.16 -15.03 9.84
N LYS A 120 13.35 -15.40 10.33
CA LYS A 120 14.59 -15.36 9.54
C LYS A 120 14.47 -16.12 8.21
N GLU A 121 13.76 -17.22 8.21
CA GLU A 121 13.58 -18.12 7.08
C GLU A 121 12.73 -17.52 5.97
N GLN A 122 12.02 -16.43 6.27
CA GLN A 122 11.16 -15.71 5.34
C GLN A 122 11.91 -14.68 4.49
N HIS A 123 13.17 -14.41 4.81
CA HIS A 123 13.91 -13.33 4.14
C HIS A 123 15.28 -13.80 3.65
N PRO A 124 15.74 -13.31 2.49
CA PRO A 124 17.07 -13.61 1.98
C PRO A 124 18.16 -13.22 3.00
N PRO A 125 19.19 -14.08 3.20
CA PRO A 125 20.32 -13.77 4.09
C PRO A 125 20.97 -12.42 3.79
N SER A 126 21.05 -12.04 2.51
CA SER A 126 21.60 -10.75 2.07
C SER A 126 20.90 -9.54 2.68
N TYR A 127 19.64 -9.66 3.07
CA TYR A 127 18.89 -8.59 3.73
C TYR A 127 18.81 -8.78 5.24
N ILE A 128 18.45 -9.96 5.73
CA ILE A 128 18.18 -10.13 7.16
C ILE A 128 19.45 -10.12 8.02
N ASP A 129 20.58 -10.56 7.48
CA ASP A 129 21.83 -10.58 8.22
C ASP A 129 22.43 -9.16 8.42
N GLN A 130 22.03 -8.17 7.61
CA GLN A 130 22.37 -6.76 7.83
C GLN A 130 21.88 -6.24 9.19
N TYR A 131 20.80 -6.82 9.71
CA TYR A 131 20.18 -6.41 10.97
C TYR A 131 20.55 -7.34 12.15
N GLN A 132 21.54 -8.24 11.97
CA GLN A 132 21.91 -9.18 13.02
C GLN A 132 22.33 -8.47 14.31
N ASP A 133 23.15 -7.44 14.20
CA ASP A 133 23.69 -6.70 15.35
C ASP A 133 23.08 -5.28 15.47
N CYS A 134 22.01 -5.00 14.73
CA CYS A 134 21.35 -3.71 14.82
C CYS A 134 20.71 -3.51 16.20
N PRO A 135 21.00 -2.40 16.90
CA PRO A 135 20.43 -2.13 18.22
C PRO A 135 18.98 -1.67 18.18
N PHE A 136 18.47 -1.28 17.00
CA PHE A 136 17.12 -0.69 16.81
C PHE A 136 16.84 0.46 17.78
N ALA A 137 17.82 1.33 18.02
CA ALA A 137 17.76 2.39 19.03
C ALA A 137 16.63 3.42 18.80
N GLY A 138 16.17 3.57 17.54
CA GLY A 138 15.04 4.44 17.21
C GLY A 138 13.65 3.81 17.44
N ILE A 139 13.59 2.53 17.84
CA ILE A 139 12.35 1.82 18.08
C ILE A 139 12.13 1.66 19.59
N PRO A 140 11.01 2.13 20.15
CA PRO A 140 10.75 2.01 21.57
C PRO A 140 10.78 0.57 22.07
N ASP A 141 11.33 0.38 23.28
CA ASP A 141 11.31 -0.88 24.01
C ASP A 141 10.57 -0.65 25.33
N VAL A 142 9.25 -0.70 25.25
CA VAL A 142 8.34 -0.39 26.35
C VAL A 142 7.40 -1.57 26.62
N PRO A 143 6.87 -1.70 27.85
CA PRO A 143 5.91 -2.76 28.17
C PRO A 143 4.76 -2.83 27.16
N ASP A 144 4.28 -4.05 26.91
CA ASP A 144 3.14 -4.26 26.03
C ASP A 144 1.92 -3.47 26.51
N HIS A 145 1.20 -2.88 25.54
CA HIS A 145 -0.04 -2.18 25.83
C HIS A 145 -1.07 -3.16 26.42
N PRO A 146 -1.84 -2.77 27.46
CA PRO A 146 -2.74 -3.70 28.17
C PRO A 146 -3.80 -4.36 27.29
N ASN A 147 -4.12 -3.74 26.16
CA ASN A 147 -5.16 -4.21 25.24
C ASN A 147 -4.60 -4.77 23.93
N ILE A 148 -3.34 -5.25 23.89
CA ILE A 148 -2.79 -5.82 22.65
C ILE A 148 -3.52 -7.10 22.26
N THR A 149 -3.65 -7.30 20.94
CA THR A 149 -4.29 -8.50 20.37
C THR A 149 -3.27 -9.51 19.84
N THR A 150 -2.01 -9.09 19.68
CA THR A 150 -0.95 -9.89 19.00
C THR A 150 -0.17 -10.79 19.96
N GLY A 151 -0.53 -10.80 21.25
CA GLY A 151 0.21 -11.51 22.31
C GLY A 151 1.52 -10.80 22.71
N PRO A 152 2.11 -11.21 23.84
CA PRO A 152 3.23 -10.51 24.44
C PRO A 152 4.48 -10.51 23.56
N VAL A 153 5.15 -9.38 23.52
CA VAL A 153 6.43 -9.18 22.80
C VAL A 153 7.50 -8.61 23.74
N TYR A 154 7.12 -7.69 24.64
CA TYR A 154 8.05 -7.08 25.57
C TYR A 154 8.74 -8.14 26.47
N GLY A 155 10.06 -8.00 26.60
CA GLY A 155 10.86 -8.95 27.39
C GLY A 155 11.05 -10.34 26.75
N THR A 156 10.67 -10.51 25.48
CA THR A 156 10.84 -11.76 24.72
C THR A 156 11.75 -11.58 23.52
N ASP A 157 12.26 -12.69 22.96
CA ASP A 157 13.04 -12.66 21.72
C ASP A 157 12.23 -12.23 20.49
N ARG A 158 10.89 -12.26 20.57
CA ARG A 158 10.00 -11.85 19.47
C ARG A 158 10.27 -10.43 18.99
N ARG A 159 10.59 -9.50 19.92
CA ARG A 159 10.93 -8.13 19.53
C ARG A 159 12.05 -8.11 18.49
N ARG A 160 13.13 -8.81 18.76
CA ARG A 160 14.31 -8.85 17.87
C ARG A 160 14.00 -9.54 16.55
N VAL A 161 13.29 -10.65 16.60
CA VAL A 161 12.85 -11.39 15.39
C VAL A 161 11.98 -10.48 14.52
N ASN A 162 10.96 -9.86 15.09
CA ASN A 162 10.04 -9.00 14.37
C ASN A 162 10.76 -7.79 13.73
N LEU A 163 11.63 -7.11 14.49
CA LEU A 163 12.34 -5.94 13.95
C LEU A 163 13.31 -6.33 12.83
N ARG A 164 14.06 -7.40 12.99
CA ARG A 164 14.98 -7.87 11.94
C ARG A 164 14.24 -8.18 10.64
N GLY A 165 13.18 -8.97 10.72
CA GLY A 165 12.41 -9.34 9.55
C GLY A 165 11.67 -8.17 8.91
N TYR A 166 11.12 -7.27 9.73
CA TYR A 166 10.45 -6.06 9.24
C TYR A 166 11.40 -5.16 8.45
N PHE A 167 12.58 -4.86 9.01
CA PHE A 167 13.58 -4.04 8.32
C PHE A 167 14.19 -4.74 7.11
N ALA A 168 14.39 -6.05 7.18
CA ALA A 168 14.85 -6.84 6.02
C ALA A 168 13.84 -6.79 4.87
N ALA A 169 12.54 -6.91 5.17
CA ALA A 169 11.47 -6.79 4.19
C ALA A 169 11.44 -5.40 3.53
N ILE A 170 11.64 -4.32 4.32
CA ILE A 170 11.72 -2.96 3.79
C ILE A 170 12.94 -2.81 2.87
N THR A 171 14.12 -3.28 3.29
CA THR A 171 15.35 -3.18 2.47
C THR A 171 15.20 -3.94 1.16
N ALA A 172 14.59 -5.14 1.20
CA ALA A 172 14.31 -5.91 -0.01
C ALA A 172 13.32 -5.18 -0.95
N MET A 173 12.27 -4.58 -0.39
CA MET A 173 11.30 -3.81 -1.16
C MET A 173 11.95 -2.56 -1.77
N ASP A 174 12.74 -1.82 -1.00
CA ASP A 174 13.44 -0.63 -1.46
C ASP A 174 14.38 -0.92 -2.64
N ALA A 175 15.17 -2.02 -2.53
CA ALA A 175 16.01 -2.48 -3.62
C ALA A 175 15.19 -2.82 -4.89
N ASN A 176 14.02 -3.40 -4.73
CA ASN A 176 13.12 -3.74 -5.82
C ASN A 176 12.41 -2.52 -6.42
N VAL A 177 12.05 -1.53 -5.62
CA VAL A 177 11.57 -0.22 -6.11
C VAL A 177 12.67 0.45 -6.94
N GLY A 178 13.93 0.40 -6.50
CA GLY A 178 15.07 0.89 -7.27
C GLY A 178 15.13 0.30 -8.68
N ARG A 179 14.95 -1.02 -8.83
CA ARG A 179 14.91 -1.71 -10.14
C ARG A 179 13.80 -1.17 -11.07
N LEU A 180 12.63 -0.87 -10.51
CA LEU A 180 11.52 -0.29 -11.29
C LEU A 180 11.84 1.14 -11.78
N LEU A 181 12.43 1.96 -10.90
CA LEU A 181 12.83 3.32 -11.26
C LEU A 181 13.95 3.33 -12.32
N GLU A 182 14.95 2.48 -12.18
CA GLU A 182 16.02 2.29 -13.15
C GLU A 182 15.47 1.84 -14.52
N ALA A 183 14.45 0.98 -14.54
CA ALA A 183 13.78 0.55 -15.77
C ALA A 183 13.04 1.72 -16.45
N LEU A 184 12.31 2.55 -15.69
CA LEU A 184 11.65 3.75 -16.22
C LEU A 184 12.65 4.74 -16.84
N GLU A 185 13.79 4.95 -16.19
CA GLU A 185 14.86 5.79 -16.71
C GLU A 185 15.46 5.21 -18.00
N SER A 186 15.76 3.91 -18.00
CA SER A 186 16.37 3.19 -19.14
C SER A 186 15.45 3.19 -20.36
N LEU A 187 14.15 3.14 -20.16
CA LEU A 187 13.13 3.22 -21.20
C LEU A 187 12.84 4.68 -21.65
N GLY A 188 13.43 5.68 -21.00
CA GLY A 188 13.18 7.09 -21.29
C GLY A 188 11.78 7.56 -20.89
N LEU A 189 11.13 6.87 -19.96
CA LEU A 189 9.75 7.14 -19.54
C LEU A 189 9.64 8.00 -18.27
N TRP A 190 10.75 8.28 -17.59
CA TRP A 190 10.76 8.99 -16.31
C TRP A 190 10.02 10.34 -16.35
N GLU A 191 10.31 11.17 -17.33
CA GLU A 191 9.70 12.50 -17.48
C GLU A 191 8.22 12.46 -17.86
N GLN A 192 7.70 11.30 -18.26
CA GLN A 192 6.33 11.11 -18.70
C GLN A 192 5.50 10.27 -17.74
N THR A 193 6.10 9.79 -16.65
CA THR A 193 5.44 8.88 -15.71
C THR A 193 5.20 9.56 -14.37
N VAL A 194 3.96 9.49 -13.90
CA VAL A 194 3.61 9.80 -12.51
C VAL A 194 3.98 8.60 -11.65
N VAL A 195 4.92 8.75 -10.75
CA VAL A 195 5.32 7.71 -9.80
C VAL A 195 4.73 8.03 -8.43
N VAL A 196 3.99 7.09 -7.86
CA VAL A 196 3.40 7.21 -6.52
C VAL A 196 3.87 6.06 -5.64
N PHE A 197 4.42 6.39 -4.48
CA PHE A 197 4.73 5.44 -3.42
C PHE A 197 3.83 5.71 -2.22
N LEU A 198 3.05 4.70 -1.84
CA LEU A 198 2.03 4.80 -0.80
C LEU A 198 1.91 3.47 -0.06
N SER A 199 1.34 3.48 1.16
CA SER A 199 0.94 2.28 1.89
C SER A 199 -0.56 2.29 2.18
N ASP A 200 -1.14 1.11 2.34
CA ASP A 200 -2.56 0.91 2.70
C ASP A 200 -2.85 1.30 4.17
N ASN A 201 -1.89 1.06 5.06
CA ASN A 201 -1.96 1.43 6.48
C ASN A 201 -0.55 1.57 7.08
N GLY A 202 -0.50 2.15 8.26
CA GLY A 202 0.71 2.20 9.06
C GLY A 202 0.90 0.95 9.93
N MET A 203 1.96 0.94 10.74
CA MET A 203 2.32 -0.18 11.60
C MET A 203 3.04 0.29 12.86
N CYS A 204 2.54 -0.09 14.03
CA CYS A 204 3.27 0.03 15.28
C CYS A 204 4.25 -1.13 15.43
N MET A 205 5.52 -0.83 15.50
CA MET A 205 6.61 -1.80 15.74
C MET A 205 7.21 -1.60 17.13
N GLY A 206 6.37 -1.66 18.17
CA GLY A 206 6.75 -1.39 19.55
C GLY A 206 6.32 -0.02 20.05
N HIS A 207 5.91 0.91 19.18
CA HIS A 207 5.35 2.20 19.57
C HIS A 207 4.11 1.99 20.44
N HIS A 208 4.02 2.69 21.55
CA HIS A 208 2.94 2.55 22.54
C HIS A 208 2.81 1.14 23.14
N GLY A 209 3.85 0.29 23.02
CA GLY A 209 3.77 -1.12 23.41
C GLY A 209 2.90 -1.97 22.50
N ILE A 210 2.68 -1.52 21.24
CA ILE A 210 1.81 -2.18 20.27
C ILE A 210 2.65 -2.76 19.14
N TRP A 211 2.31 -3.98 18.72
CA TRP A 211 2.93 -4.72 17.62
C TRP A 211 1.84 -5.06 16.59
N GLY A 212 1.41 -4.05 15.84
CA GLY A 212 0.31 -4.19 14.91
C GLY A 212 -0.16 -2.84 14.38
N LYS A 213 -1.13 -2.86 13.53
CA LYS A 213 -1.83 -1.69 13.00
C LYS A 213 -3.04 -1.31 13.89
N GLY A 214 -4.07 -0.68 13.35
CA GLY A 214 -5.25 -0.31 14.13
C GLY A 214 -5.85 -1.44 14.98
N ASN A 215 -5.94 -2.64 14.40
CA ASN A 215 -6.40 -3.86 15.06
C ASN A 215 -5.34 -4.53 15.96
N GLY A 216 -4.17 -3.96 16.12
CA GLY A 216 -3.16 -4.41 17.09
C GLY A 216 -3.58 -4.24 18.54
N THR A 217 -4.66 -3.49 18.80
CA THR A 217 -5.35 -3.40 20.09
C THR A 217 -6.84 -3.66 19.92
N PHE A 218 -7.48 -4.06 21.03
CA PHE A 218 -8.92 -4.04 21.14
C PHE A 218 -9.33 -3.31 22.43
N PRO A 219 -10.06 -2.16 22.34
CA PRO A 219 -10.52 -1.45 21.12
C PRO A 219 -9.42 -1.04 20.17
N GLN A 220 -9.78 -0.95 18.88
CA GLN A 220 -8.85 -0.55 17.82
C GLN A 220 -8.29 0.85 18.09
N ASN A 221 -7.01 1.02 17.78
CA ASN A 221 -6.30 2.27 17.96
C ASN A 221 -6.28 3.12 16.68
N MET A 222 -6.07 4.43 16.89
CA MET A 222 -5.88 5.43 15.83
C MET A 222 -4.58 6.23 16.08
N TYR A 223 -3.52 5.57 16.56
CA TYR A 223 -2.21 6.21 16.69
C TYR A 223 -1.65 6.60 15.34
N GLU A 224 -0.77 7.61 15.31
CA GLU A 224 -0.17 8.09 14.06
C GLU A 224 0.54 6.95 13.32
N GLU A 225 1.25 6.09 14.04
CA GLU A 225 1.96 4.94 13.47
C GLU A 225 1.03 3.92 12.81
N SER A 226 -0.23 3.87 13.22
CA SER A 226 -1.23 2.98 12.61
C SER A 226 -1.94 3.58 11.40
N VAL A 227 -2.02 4.91 11.30
CA VAL A 227 -2.87 5.59 10.31
C VAL A 227 -2.12 6.50 9.36
N LYS A 228 -0.95 7.01 9.75
CA LYS A 228 -0.11 7.85 8.92
C LYS A 228 0.86 6.99 8.13
N VAL A 229 0.87 7.16 6.82
CA VAL A 229 1.67 6.38 5.88
C VAL A 229 2.60 7.28 5.07
N PRO A 230 3.69 6.75 4.49
CA PRO A 230 4.40 7.44 3.43
C PRO A 230 3.45 7.77 2.29
N PHE A 231 3.57 8.98 1.73
CA PHE A 231 2.89 9.37 0.51
C PHE A 231 3.88 10.24 -0.29
N ILE A 232 4.52 9.61 -1.26
CA ILE A 232 5.53 10.24 -2.11
C ILE A 232 5.00 10.23 -3.53
N LEU A 233 5.05 11.40 -4.20
CA LEU A 233 4.64 11.54 -5.59
C LEU A 233 5.73 12.28 -6.36
N SER A 234 6.12 11.73 -7.50
CA SER A 234 7.05 12.33 -8.44
C SER A 234 6.40 12.40 -9.83
N TYR A 235 6.42 13.59 -10.40
CA TYR A 235 6.10 13.84 -11.81
C TYR A 235 6.85 15.09 -12.23
N PRO A 236 8.06 14.96 -12.79
CA PRO A 236 8.96 16.08 -13.05
C PRO A 236 8.33 17.30 -13.74
N PRO A 237 7.43 17.16 -14.73
CA PRO A 237 6.77 18.29 -15.36
C PRO A 237 5.94 19.17 -14.42
N VAL A 238 5.49 18.63 -13.27
CA VAL A 238 4.69 19.36 -12.27
C VAL A 238 5.44 19.58 -10.98
N THR A 239 6.18 18.58 -10.50
CA THR A 239 6.91 18.64 -9.22
C THR A 239 8.25 19.34 -9.32
N GLY A 240 8.80 19.47 -10.52
CA GLY A 240 10.18 19.90 -10.73
C GLY A 240 11.19 18.84 -10.34
N GLN A 241 12.48 19.18 -10.43
CA GLN A 241 13.62 18.27 -10.17
C GLN A 241 14.04 18.21 -8.69
N GLY A 242 13.50 19.04 -7.83
CA GLY A 242 13.88 19.10 -6.41
C GLY A 242 12.85 18.44 -5.52
N GLY A 243 13.31 17.66 -4.51
CA GLY A 243 12.43 17.13 -3.49
C GLY A 243 11.84 18.23 -2.61
N ARG A 244 10.55 18.13 -2.28
CA ARG A 244 9.83 19.06 -1.42
C ARG A 244 8.92 18.32 -0.45
N ILE A 245 8.83 18.81 0.76
CA ILE A 245 7.83 18.35 1.73
C ILE A 245 6.59 19.25 1.61
N ALA A 246 5.46 18.65 1.28
CA ALA A 246 4.17 19.32 1.28
C ALA A 246 3.61 19.39 2.72
N GLY A 247 3.06 20.53 3.10
CA GLY A 247 2.60 20.76 4.47
C GLY A 247 1.12 20.42 4.72
N SER A 248 0.33 20.30 3.66
CA SER A 248 -1.11 20.01 3.79
C SER A 248 -1.36 18.57 4.19
N LEU A 249 -2.43 18.34 4.96
CA LEU A 249 -2.91 16.97 5.20
C LEU A 249 -3.46 16.38 3.90
N ALA A 250 -3.02 15.16 3.60
CA ALA A 250 -3.48 14.38 2.46
C ALA A 250 -4.06 13.03 2.92
N SER A 251 -4.93 12.47 2.11
CA SER A 251 -5.54 11.15 2.32
C SER A 251 -5.35 10.30 1.07
N ALA A 252 -5.36 8.97 1.22
CA ALA A 252 -5.39 8.06 0.09
C ALA A 252 -6.59 8.31 -0.85
N LEU A 253 -7.68 8.87 -0.32
CA LEU A 253 -8.85 9.29 -1.11
C LEU A 253 -8.53 10.39 -2.13
N ASP A 254 -7.47 11.15 -1.89
CA ASP A 254 -7.03 12.23 -2.78
C ASP A 254 -6.33 11.69 -4.05
N LEU A 255 -5.93 10.41 -4.04
CA LEU A 255 -5.27 9.79 -5.19
C LEU A 255 -6.18 9.74 -6.42
N TYR A 256 -7.45 9.35 -6.25
CA TYR A 256 -8.41 9.26 -7.35
C TYR A 256 -8.50 10.57 -8.16
N PRO A 257 -8.88 11.71 -7.58
CA PRO A 257 -8.96 12.96 -8.35
C PRO A 257 -7.59 13.47 -8.81
N THR A 258 -6.51 13.19 -8.07
CA THR A 258 -5.15 13.60 -8.45
C THR A 258 -4.68 12.91 -9.72
N LEU A 259 -4.81 11.59 -9.79
CA LEU A 259 -4.38 10.81 -10.96
C LEU A 259 -5.18 11.21 -12.20
N LEU A 260 -6.49 11.37 -12.08
CA LEU A 260 -7.32 11.76 -13.21
C LEU A 260 -7.01 13.19 -13.70
N GLU A 261 -6.76 14.13 -12.77
CA GLU A 261 -6.36 15.48 -13.16
C GLU A 261 -4.99 15.50 -13.87
N LEU A 262 -4.00 14.73 -13.36
CA LEU A 262 -2.70 14.60 -14.01
C LEU A 262 -2.80 13.95 -15.38
N ALA A 263 -3.73 13.01 -15.56
CA ALA A 263 -4.03 12.39 -16.84
C ALA A 263 -4.90 13.25 -17.78
N GLY A 264 -5.37 14.42 -17.32
CA GLY A 264 -6.28 15.28 -18.09
C GLY A 264 -7.68 14.73 -18.25
N ILE A 265 -8.10 13.80 -17.39
CA ILE A 265 -9.38 13.09 -17.46
C ILE A 265 -10.41 13.78 -16.55
N GLN A 266 -11.58 14.07 -17.11
CA GLN A 266 -12.73 14.53 -16.35
C GLN A 266 -13.66 13.36 -16.05
N ASP A 267 -13.86 13.07 -14.77
CA ASP A 267 -14.78 12.03 -14.31
C ASP A 267 -15.82 12.63 -13.35
N PRO A 268 -17.13 12.38 -13.58
CA PRO A 268 -18.19 12.91 -12.71
C PRO A 268 -18.05 12.48 -11.24
N GLN A 269 -17.46 11.31 -10.96
CA GLN A 269 -17.26 10.81 -9.61
C GLN A 269 -16.35 11.71 -8.76
N THR A 270 -15.43 12.44 -9.39
CA THR A 270 -14.54 13.38 -8.67
C THR A 270 -15.31 14.47 -7.93
N ARG A 271 -16.58 14.74 -8.31
CA ARG A 271 -17.43 15.75 -7.66
C ARG A 271 -18.18 15.23 -6.44
N VAL A 272 -18.34 13.93 -6.31
CA VAL A 272 -19.11 13.28 -5.23
C VAL A 272 -18.23 12.53 -4.23
N LEU A 273 -17.03 12.14 -4.63
CA LEU A 273 -16.06 11.50 -3.75
C LEU A 273 -15.41 12.53 -2.79
N PRO A 274 -15.09 12.13 -1.57
CA PRO A 274 -14.55 13.04 -0.55
C PRO A 274 -13.12 13.50 -0.80
N GLY A 275 -12.39 12.84 -1.73
CA GLY A 275 -11.02 13.19 -2.12
C GLY A 275 -10.95 14.51 -2.88
N ARG A 276 -9.81 15.16 -2.85
CA ARG A 276 -9.49 16.33 -3.68
C ARG A 276 -8.14 16.16 -4.36
N SER A 277 -7.99 16.79 -5.52
CA SER A 277 -6.72 16.74 -6.24
C SER A 277 -5.59 17.43 -5.47
N LEU A 278 -4.43 16.77 -5.45
CA LEU A 278 -3.18 17.27 -4.91
C LEU A 278 -2.34 18.03 -5.96
N VAL A 279 -2.81 18.16 -7.19
CA VAL A 279 -2.06 18.83 -8.28
C VAL A 279 -1.63 20.25 -7.90
N PRO A 280 -2.46 21.10 -7.29
CA PRO A 280 -1.99 22.41 -6.82
C PRO A 280 -0.84 22.31 -5.81
N GLU A 281 -0.92 21.37 -4.86
CA GLU A 281 0.14 21.11 -3.88
C GLU A 281 1.44 20.67 -4.57
N LEU A 282 1.33 19.78 -5.56
CA LEU A 282 2.46 19.32 -6.38
C LEU A 282 3.10 20.46 -7.18
N ALA A 283 2.31 21.44 -7.59
CA ALA A 283 2.77 22.66 -8.25
C ALA A 283 3.26 23.77 -7.28
N GLY A 284 3.38 23.46 -5.98
CA GLY A 284 3.86 24.40 -4.97
C GLY A 284 2.81 25.38 -4.43
N LYS A 285 1.53 25.14 -4.69
CA LYS A 285 0.41 25.96 -4.19
C LYS A 285 -0.32 25.17 -3.09
N PRO A 286 -0.29 25.62 -1.83
CA PRO A 286 -1.00 24.92 -0.75
C PRO A 286 -2.48 24.75 -1.08
N ILE A 287 -2.99 23.53 -0.94
CA ILE A 287 -4.40 23.20 -1.14
C ILE A 287 -5.26 23.52 0.08
N ASP A 288 -4.61 23.77 1.21
CA ASP A 288 -5.26 24.11 2.46
C ASP A 288 -4.38 25.10 3.27
N PRO A 289 -4.28 26.35 2.83
CA PRO A 289 -3.40 27.35 3.48
C PRO A 289 -3.76 27.62 4.93
N ALA A 290 -5.03 27.46 5.30
CA ALA A 290 -5.52 27.64 6.67
C ALA A 290 -5.33 26.41 7.56
N GLY A 291 -5.02 25.25 6.98
CA GLY A 291 -4.89 23.98 7.72
C GLY A 291 -6.21 23.46 8.32
N GLU A 292 -7.32 23.86 7.74
CA GLU A 292 -8.66 23.62 8.29
C GLU A 292 -9.28 22.31 7.78
N ARG A 293 -8.80 21.78 6.67
CA ARG A 293 -9.36 20.55 6.10
C ARG A 293 -9.07 19.33 6.98
N PRO A 294 -10.09 18.66 7.52
CA PRO A 294 -9.87 17.42 8.22
C PRO A 294 -9.66 16.25 7.26
N VAL A 295 -8.87 15.27 7.70
CA VAL A 295 -8.84 13.92 7.14
C VAL A 295 -9.69 13.03 8.02
N VAL A 296 -10.58 12.26 7.40
CA VAL A 296 -11.41 11.27 8.08
C VAL A 296 -10.84 9.88 7.86
N ILE A 297 -10.64 9.13 8.93
CA ILE A 297 -10.17 7.75 8.91
C ILE A 297 -11.24 6.88 9.54
N CYS A 298 -11.57 5.82 8.82
CA CYS A 298 -12.53 4.81 9.26
C CYS A 298 -11.78 3.51 9.53
N GLU A 299 -12.05 2.91 10.65
CA GLU A 299 -11.55 1.59 10.96
C GLU A 299 -12.45 0.53 10.28
N GLU A 300 -11.83 -0.49 9.70
CA GLU A 300 -12.52 -1.50 8.89
C GLU A 300 -13.35 -2.48 9.73
N TYR A 301 -12.80 -2.89 10.88
CA TYR A 301 -13.35 -3.99 11.66
C TYR A 301 -14.33 -3.54 12.74
N GLY A 302 -14.40 -2.24 12.99
CA GLY A 302 -15.16 -1.76 14.10
C GLY A 302 -15.72 -0.35 13.95
N PRO A 303 -16.54 0.05 14.88
CA PRO A 303 -17.24 1.32 14.87
C PRO A 303 -16.33 2.46 15.38
N VAL A 304 -15.09 2.55 14.92
CA VAL A 304 -14.19 3.63 15.27
C VAL A 304 -14.00 4.56 14.07
N ARG A 305 -14.14 5.84 14.30
CA ARG A 305 -13.89 6.91 13.33
C ARG A 305 -12.98 7.95 13.93
N MET A 306 -12.07 8.48 13.11
CA MET A 306 -11.20 9.56 13.52
C MET A 306 -11.31 10.73 12.55
N LEU A 307 -11.39 11.94 13.09
CA LEU A 307 -11.22 13.17 12.35
C LEU A 307 -9.88 13.79 12.77
N ARG A 308 -9.02 14.07 11.82
CA ARG A 308 -7.68 14.62 12.01
C ARG A 308 -7.56 15.97 11.32
N THR A 309 -7.24 17.02 12.07
CA THR A 309 -6.82 18.33 11.57
C THR A 309 -5.32 18.50 11.82
N VAL A 310 -4.73 19.59 11.39
CA VAL A 310 -3.30 19.91 11.67
C VAL A 310 -3.03 19.93 13.17
N HIS A 311 -3.97 20.42 13.98
CA HIS A 311 -3.79 20.65 15.42
C HIS A 311 -4.49 19.63 16.32
N HIS A 312 -5.54 18.96 15.82
CA HIS A 312 -6.41 18.14 16.66
C HIS A 312 -6.69 16.78 16.04
N LYS A 313 -6.94 15.84 16.93
CA LYS A 313 -7.42 14.50 16.60
C LYS A 313 -8.64 14.23 17.47
N TYR A 314 -9.78 13.95 16.83
CA TYR A 314 -11.00 13.53 17.49
C TYR A 314 -11.33 12.10 17.11
N ILE A 315 -11.45 11.21 18.09
CA ILE A 315 -11.77 9.80 17.87
C ILE A 315 -13.16 9.54 18.45
N HIS A 316 -14.06 9.09 17.60
CA HIS A 316 -15.39 8.66 17.99
C HIS A 316 -15.49 7.14 17.97
N ARG A 317 -15.96 6.58 19.09
CA ARG A 317 -16.28 5.17 19.22
C ARG A 317 -17.79 5.03 19.39
N TYR A 318 -18.40 4.21 18.54
CA TYR A 318 -19.84 3.98 18.60
C TYR A 318 -20.19 3.06 19.79
N PRO A 319 -21.44 3.12 20.32
CA PRO A 319 -21.82 2.46 21.55
C PRO A 319 -21.63 0.94 21.58
N TYR A 320 -21.66 0.30 20.43
CA TYR A 320 -21.49 -1.15 20.27
C TYR A 320 -20.12 -1.54 19.75
N GLY A 321 -19.24 -0.59 19.66
CA GLY A 321 -17.85 -0.82 19.46
C GLY A 321 -17.11 -0.80 20.77
N PRO A 322 -16.01 -1.50 20.83
CA PRO A 322 -15.18 -1.44 22.01
C PRO A 322 -14.67 -0.04 22.26
#